data_b5f07a81149955748e22070c83249044
#
_entry.id   b5f07a81149955748e22070c83249044
#
_cell.length_a   1.000
_cell.length_b   1.000
_cell.length_c   1.000
_cell.angle_alpha   90.00
_cell.angle_beta   90.00
_cell.angle_gamma   90.00
#
_symmetry.space_group_name_H-M   'P 1'
#
loop_
_entity.id
_entity.type
_entity.pdbx_description
1 polymer ?
#
loop_
_entity_poly.entity_id
_entity_poly.type
_entity_poly.pdbx_seq_one_letter_code
_entity_poly.pdbx_strand_id
1 'polypeptide(L)'
;MKNVINAIVRFLFALSRPSKAANIRLLRARGESLASLNIREVTPEDIPALAALHVKTWNETYWNVKNPPTYGIREQQWREQFKVTDGNWFCFVVENRKGELVGFAKGKAYNHSDLPDFSGELSKIYLLREYQRLGLGRRLVGHVARRFLSQGINTMVLFGTPQNPSCAFHEALGGERLLAKNGEFHGGYGWRDLRSLASVCPID
;
A
#
# COMPACT_ATOMS: atom_id res chain seq x y z
N MET A 1 -20.70 -23.64 1.28
CA MET A 1 -21.34 -22.32 1.47
C MET A 1 -20.33 -21.19 1.66
N LYS A 2 -19.36 -21.23 2.58
CA LYS A 2 -18.35 -20.16 2.78
C LYS A 2 -17.58 -19.76 1.50
N ASN A 3 -17.21 -20.75 0.66
CA ASN A 3 -16.46 -20.48 -0.58
C ASN A 3 -17.29 -19.76 -1.65
N VAL A 4 -18.60 -20.03 -1.74
CA VAL A 4 -19.50 -19.37 -2.69
C VAL A 4 -19.78 -17.93 -2.25
N ILE A 5 -20.01 -17.70 -0.96
CA ILE A 5 -20.19 -16.37 -0.39
C ILE A 5 -18.93 -15.52 -0.61
N ASN A 6 -17.74 -16.07 -0.37
CA ASN A 6 -16.48 -15.38 -0.64
C ASN A 6 -16.27 -15.07 -2.13
N ALA A 7 -16.70 -15.95 -3.04
CA ALA A 7 -16.64 -15.71 -4.48
C ALA A 7 -17.60 -14.59 -4.90
N ILE A 8 -18.82 -14.58 -4.38
CA ILE A 8 -19.82 -13.54 -4.64
C ILE A 8 -19.33 -12.19 -4.10
N VAL A 9 -18.81 -12.15 -2.89
CA VAL A 9 -18.26 -10.92 -2.29
C VAL A 9 -17.09 -10.40 -3.11
N ARG A 10 -16.17 -11.26 -3.55
CA ARG A 10 -15.07 -10.89 -4.46
C ARG A 10 -15.57 -10.35 -5.79
N PHE A 11 -16.58 -10.97 -6.37
CA PHE A 11 -17.20 -10.55 -7.63
C PHE A 11 -17.89 -9.20 -7.49
N LEU A 12 -18.71 -9.00 -6.46
CA LEU A 12 -19.35 -7.71 -6.18
C LEU A 12 -18.33 -6.61 -5.87
N PHE A 13 -17.27 -6.92 -5.13
CA PHE A 13 -16.20 -5.97 -4.85
C PHE A 13 -15.39 -5.63 -6.13
N ALA A 14 -15.16 -6.60 -7.01
CA ALA A 14 -14.51 -6.36 -8.31
C ALA A 14 -15.39 -5.49 -9.21
N LEU A 15 -16.70 -5.71 -9.24
CA LEU A 15 -17.68 -4.88 -9.96
C LEU A 15 -17.77 -3.46 -9.39
N SER A 16 -17.56 -3.29 -8.09
CA SER A 16 -17.59 -1.99 -7.41
C SER A 16 -16.33 -1.16 -7.60
N ARG A 17 -15.26 -1.74 -8.18
CA ARG A 17 -14.01 -0.99 -8.45
C ARG A 17 -14.20 -0.04 -9.62
N PRO A 18 -13.94 1.26 -9.44
CA PRO A 18 -13.97 2.19 -10.56
C PRO A 18 -12.96 1.75 -11.62
N SER A 19 -13.35 1.85 -12.87
CA SER A 19 -12.44 1.64 -13.98
C SER A 19 -11.41 2.79 -14.05
N LYS A 20 -10.28 2.55 -14.74
CA LYS A 20 -9.29 3.61 -15.02
C LYS A 20 -9.97 4.83 -15.66
N ALA A 21 -10.87 4.61 -16.63
CA ALA A 21 -11.57 5.67 -17.32
C ALA A 21 -12.48 6.47 -16.37
N ALA A 22 -13.20 5.81 -15.45
CA ALA A 22 -14.03 6.47 -14.46
C ALA A 22 -13.18 7.37 -13.53
N ASN A 23 -12.06 6.86 -13.02
CA ASN A 23 -11.18 7.63 -12.14
C ASN A 23 -10.51 8.81 -12.86
N ILE A 24 -10.12 8.66 -14.14
CA ILE A 24 -9.63 9.80 -14.95
C ILE A 24 -10.72 10.88 -15.09
N ARG A 25 -11.99 10.50 -15.34
CA ARG A 25 -13.09 11.47 -15.41
C ARG A 25 -13.29 12.19 -14.07
N LEU A 26 -13.24 11.47 -12.96
CA LEU A 26 -13.35 12.06 -11.61
C LEU A 26 -12.22 13.05 -11.33
N LEU A 27 -10.96 12.72 -11.65
CA LEU A 27 -9.85 13.66 -11.52
C LEU A 27 -10.10 14.94 -12.33
N ARG A 28 -10.45 14.79 -13.60
CA ARG A 28 -10.75 15.93 -14.50
C ARG A 28 -11.89 16.80 -13.97
N ALA A 29 -12.97 16.19 -13.46
CA ALA A 29 -14.10 16.92 -12.87
C ALA A 29 -13.71 17.72 -11.62
N ARG A 30 -12.62 17.32 -10.93
CA ARG A 30 -12.04 18.04 -9.79
C ARG A 30 -10.98 19.07 -10.19
N GLY A 31 -10.71 19.23 -11.50
CA GLY A 31 -9.62 20.08 -12.01
C GLY A 31 -8.23 19.51 -11.74
N GLU A 32 -8.13 18.19 -11.55
CA GLU A 32 -6.89 17.48 -11.29
C GLU A 32 -6.41 16.69 -12.52
N SER A 33 -5.12 16.40 -12.58
CA SER A 33 -4.50 15.53 -13.57
C SER A 33 -3.50 14.59 -12.87
N LEU A 34 -3.05 13.55 -13.55
CA LEU A 34 -2.00 12.67 -13.00
C LEU A 34 -0.70 13.44 -12.73
N ALA A 35 -0.37 14.43 -13.56
CA ALA A 35 0.79 15.29 -13.39
C ALA A 35 0.68 16.26 -12.19
N SER A 36 -0.54 16.48 -11.67
CA SER A 36 -0.74 17.31 -10.47
C SER A 36 -0.68 16.52 -9.16
N LEU A 37 -0.43 15.21 -9.22
CA LEU A 37 -0.27 14.34 -8.06
C LEU A 37 1.21 14.19 -7.74
N ASN A 38 1.59 14.69 -6.56
CA ASN A 38 2.96 14.63 -6.08
C ASN A 38 3.16 13.45 -5.13
N ILE A 39 4.32 12.78 -5.21
CA ILE A 39 4.73 11.77 -4.21
C ILE A 39 5.93 12.33 -3.47
N ARG A 40 5.79 12.44 -2.16
CA ARG A 40 6.83 12.93 -1.26
C ARG A 40 6.94 12.09 0.00
N GLU A 41 8.02 12.24 0.71
CA GLU A 41 8.16 11.65 2.05
C GLU A 41 7.21 12.36 3.04
N VAL A 42 6.69 11.60 3.98
CA VAL A 42 5.80 12.10 5.03
C VAL A 42 6.59 12.89 6.07
N THR A 43 5.95 13.91 6.66
CA THR A 43 6.51 14.69 7.77
C THR A 43 5.60 14.57 9.02
N PRO A 44 6.07 14.98 10.23
CA PRO A 44 5.24 14.96 11.43
C PRO A 44 3.95 15.80 11.31
N GLU A 45 3.97 16.86 10.52
CA GLU A 45 2.82 17.73 10.25
C GLU A 45 1.70 17.02 9.51
N ASP A 46 2.03 15.94 8.77
CA ASP A 46 1.06 15.13 8.03
C ASP A 46 0.26 14.19 8.94
N ILE A 47 0.65 14.00 10.21
CA ILE A 47 0.05 12.98 11.08
C ILE A 47 -1.48 13.03 11.10
N PRO A 48 -2.15 14.19 11.27
CA PRO A 48 -3.61 14.24 11.29
C PRO A 48 -4.24 13.78 9.96
N ALA A 49 -3.74 14.27 8.83
CA ALA A 49 -4.22 13.92 7.49
C ALA A 49 -3.94 12.45 7.16
N LEU A 50 -2.76 11.95 7.51
CA LEU A 50 -2.35 10.56 7.31
C LEU A 50 -3.18 9.59 8.17
N ALA A 51 -3.51 9.95 9.41
CA ALA A 51 -4.39 9.16 10.27
C ALA A 51 -5.80 9.06 9.69
N ALA A 52 -6.37 10.17 9.23
CA ALA A 52 -7.68 10.23 8.60
C ALA A 52 -7.70 9.39 7.29
N LEU A 53 -6.69 9.54 6.44
CA LEU A 53 -6.52 8.76 5.22
C LEU A 53 -6.42 7.25 5.54
N HIS A 54 -5.63 6.87 6.56
CA HIS A 54 -5.44 5.49 6.95
C HIS A 54 -6.76 4.83 7.42
N VAL A 55 -7.56 5.55 8.22
CA VAL A 55 -8.89 5.06 8.63
C VAL A 55 -9.79 4.87 7.41
N LYS A 56 -9.87 5.89 6.54
CA LYS A 56 -10.76 5.86 5.36
C LYS A 56 -10.39 4.71 4.43
N THR A 57 -9.13 4.59 4.04
CA THR A 57 -8.66 3.55 3.11
C THR A 57 -8.75 2.15 3.72
N TRP A 58 -8.53 2.02 5.04
CA TRP A 58 -8.70 0.74 5.73
C TRP A 58 -10.16 0.29 5.71
N ASN A 59 -11.12 1.18 6.01
CA ASN A 59 -12.55 0.89 5.98
C ASN A 59 -13.04 0.56 4.56
N GLU A 60 -12.50 1.22 3.53
CA GLU A 60 -12.78 0.90 2.13
C GLU A 60 -12.30 -0.50 1.74
N THR A 61 -11.23 -0.99 2.38
CA THR A 61 -10.62 -2.31 2.09
C THR A 61 -11.27 -3.43 2.92
N TYR A 62 -11.58 -3.16 4.19
CA TYR A 62 -12.03 -4.13 5.19
C TYR A 62 -13.41 -3.79 5.75
N TRP A 63 -14.37 -3.52 4.86
CA TRP A 63 -15.71 -3.02 5.18
C TRP A 63 -16.55 -3.90 6.11
N ASN A 64 -16.23 -5.19 6.27
CA ASN A 64 -16.97 -6.17 7.07
C ASN A 64 -16.28 -6.55 8.39
N VAL A 65 -15.24 -5.85 8.78
CA VAL A 65 -14.52 -6.13 10.04
C VAL A 65 -15.25 -5.48 11.20
N LYS A 66 -15.49 -6.28 12.26
CA LYS A 66 -16.00 -5.75 13.54
C LYS A 66 -14.92 -4.89 14.20
N ASN A 67 -15.34 -3.75 14.79
CA ASN A 67 -14.45 -2.82 15.49
C ASN A 67 -13.32 -2.27 14.60
N PRO A 68 -13.63 -1.52 13.55
CA PRO A 68 -12.61 -0.89 12.72
C PRO A 68 -11.80 0.13 13.54
N PRO A 69 -10.54 0.37 13.17
CA PRO A 69 -9.70 1.34 13.86
C PRO A 69 -10.28 2.75 13.75
N THR A 70 -10.30 3.47 14.88
CA THR A 70 -10.74 4.86 14.93
C THR A 70 -9.63 5.82 14.53
N TYR A 71 -10.00 7.08 14.24
CA TYR A 71 -9.04 8.15 13.99
C TYR A 71 -8.02 8.28 15.13
N GLY A 72 -8.47 8.36 16.38
CA GLY A 72 -7.58 8.52 17.54
C GLY A 72 -6.57 7.39 17.67
N ILE A 73 -6.98 6.14 17.43
CA ILE A 73 -6.05 4.99 17.41
C ILE A 73 -4.99 5.17 16.32
N ARG A 74 -5.38 5.56 15.10
CA ARG A 74 -4.43 5.73 13.99
C ARG A 74 -3.52 6.94 14.20
N GLU A 75 -4.05 8.03 14.70
CA GLU A 75 -3.26 9.21 15.03
C GLU A 75 -2.20 8.89 16.08
N GLN A 76 -2.58 8.21 17.17
CA GLN A 76 -1.64 7.78 18.20
C GLN A 76 -0.57 6.85 17.62
N GLN A 77 -0.95 5.85 16.81
CA GLN A 77 0.00 4.94 16.14
C GLN A 77 1.01 5.69 15.27
N TRP A 78 0.59 6.71 14.53
CA TRP A 78 1.50 7.52 13.72
C TRP A 78 2.38 8.41 14.60
N ARG A 79 1.85 9.04 15.65
CA ARG A 79 2.66 9.81 16.61
C ARG A 79 3.75 8.96 17.25
N GLU A 80 3.44 7.73 17.69
CA GLU A 80 4.45 6.81 18.23
C GLU A 80 5.46 6.39 17.17
N GLN A 81 5.02 6.17 15.92
CA GLN A 81 5.94 5.85 14.83
C GLN A 81 6.95 6.96 14.55
N PHE A 82 6.53 8.22 14.59
CA PHE A 82 7.41 9.37 14.36
C PHE A 82 8.42 9.61 15.50
N LYS A 83 8.21 9.03 16.66
CA LYS A 83 9.22 9.04 17.75
C LYS A 83 10.39 8.08 17.48
N VAL A 84 10.21 7.12 16.59
CA VAL A 84 11.25 6.16 16.20
C VAL A 84 12.13 6.82 15.14
N THR A 85 13.34 7.16 15.52
CA THR A 85 14.31 7.90 14.68
C THR A 85 15.53 7.07 14.29
N ASP A 86 15.41 5.75 14.34
CA ASP A 86 16.49 4.78 14.06
C ASP A 86 16.80 4.60 12.56
N GLY A 87 16.05 5.29 11.68
CA GLY A 87 16.19 5.17 10.23
C GLY A 87 15.63 3.88 9.63
N ASN A 88 15.07 2.98 10.45
CA ASN A 88 14.57 1.68 10.02
C ASN A 88 13.18 1.72 9.38
N TRP A 89 12.56 2.89 9.26
CA TRP A 89 11.27 3.05 8.61
C TRP A 89 11.21 4.35 7.80
N PHE A 90 10.32 4.37 6.83
CA PHE A 90 9.99 5.54 6.02
C PHE A 90 8.56 5.41 5.48
N CYS A 91 7.99 6.53 5.06
CA CYS A 91 6.66 6.53 4.45
C CYS A 91 6.59 7.58 3.35
N PHE A 92 6.02 7.20 2.19
CA PHE A 92 5.71 8.11 1.11
C PHE A 92 4.20 8.35 1.08
N VAL A 93 3.81 9.59 0.79
CA VAL A 93 2.41 10.00 0.62
C VAL A 93 2.19 10.48 -0.82
N VAL A 94 0.98 10.28 -1.32
CA VAL A 94 0.49 10.93 -2.55
C VAL A 94 -0.34 12.12 -2.13
N GLU A 95 0.05 13.29 -2.60
CA GLU A 95 -0.61 14.56 -2.35
C GLU A 95 -1.26 15.07 -3.65
N ASN A 96 -2.51 15.55 -3.57
CA ASN A 96 -3.18 16.15 -4.70
C ASN A 96 -2.89 17.66 -4.78
N ARG A 97 -3.39 18.33 -5.84
CA ARG A 97 -3.18 19.76 -6.06
C ARG A 97 -3.67 20.66 -4.90
N LYS A 98 -4.58 20.17 -4.05
CA LYS A 98 -5.12 20.91 -2.91
C LYS A 98 -4.34 20.68 -1.62
N GLY A 99 -3.26 19.90 -1.66
CA GLY A 99 -2.50 19.49 -0.48
C GLY A 99 -3.16 18.36 0.31
N GLU A 100 -4.19 17.69 -0.25
CA GLU A 100 -4.86 16.58 0.43
C GLU A 100 -4.10 15.27 0.18
N LEU A 101 -3.91 14.46 1.22
CA LEU A 101 -3.30 13.14 1.11
C LEU A 101 -4.32 12.14 0.57
N VAL A 102 -3.96 11.46 -0.52
CA VAL A 102 -4.87 10.54 -1.24
C VAL A 102 -4.35 9.10 -1.31
N GLY A 103 -3.13 8.86 -0.84
CA GLY A 103 -2.53 7.55 -0.74
C GLY A 103 -1.23 7.58 0.06
N PHE A 104 -0.77 6.41 0.49
CA PHE A 104 0.53 6.28 1.15
C PHE A 104 1.09 4.87 1.03
N ALA A 105 2.42 4.74 1.17
CA ALA A 105 3.11 3.47 1.32
C ALA A 105 4.19 3.60 2.39
N LYS A 106 4.25 2.64 3.32
CA LYS A 106 5.22 2.59 4.42
C LYS A 106 6.14 1.40 4.25
N GLY A 107 7.44 1.66 4.21
CA GLY A 107 8.51 0.69 4.31
C GLY A 107 9.11 0.66 5.70
N LYS A 108 9.63 -0.49 6.09
CA LYS A 108 10.48 -0.65 7.28
C LYS A 108 11.49 -1.78 7.07
N ALA A 109 12.60 -1.75 7.78
CA ALA A 109 13.51 -2.88 7.86
C ALA A 109 12.76 -4.13 8.34
N TYR A 110 13.11 -5.29 7.79
CA TYR A 110 12.59 -6.59 8.17
C TYR A 110 13.73 -7.49 8.63
N ASN A 111 13.59 -8.04 9.82
CA ASN A 111 14.56 -8.98 10.37
C ASN A 111 13.80 -10.03 11.17
N HIS A 112 13.41 -11.11 10.50
CA HIS A 112 12.69 -12.21 11.15
C HIS A 112 13.27 -13.55 10.70
N SER A 113 13.48 -14.45 11.66
CA SER A 113 14.10 -15.77 11.45
C SER A 113 13.32 -16.68 10.48
N ASP A 114 12.00 -16.48 10.35
CA ASP A 114 11.18 -17.32 9.46
C ASP A 114 11.40 -17.02 7.96
N LEU A 115 11.89 -15.83 7.63
CA LEU A 115 12.17 -15.40 6.26
C LEU A 115 13.51 -14.65 6.18
N PRO A 116 14.64 -15.34 6.44
CA PRO A 116 15.97 -14.71 6.55
C PRO A 116 16.47 -14.10 5.24
N ASP A 117 15.91 -14.52 4.10
CA ASP A 117 16.27 -14.00 2.76
C ASP A 117 15.73 -12.59 2.49
N PHE A 118 14.89 -12.07 3.36
CA PHE A 118 14.26 -10.77 3.17
C PHE A 118 14.68 -9.77 4.23
N SER A 119 14.98 -8.54 3.81
CA SER A 119 15.51 -7.49 4.69
C SER A 119 14.63 -6.24 4.76
N GLY A 120 13.66 -6.08 3.87
CA GLY A 120 12.68 -4.99 3.88
C GLY A 120 11.25 -5.49 3.97
N GLU A 121 10.34 -4.65 4.47
CA GLU A 121 8.90 -4.91 4.50
C GLU A 121 8.13 -3.71 3.97
N LEU A 122 7.32 -3.90 2.93
CA LEU A 122 6.25 -2.98 2.57
C LEU A 122 5.08 -3.20 3.53
N SER A 123 5.10 -2.52 4.66
CA SER A 123 4.16 -2.79 5.77
C SER A 123 2.76 -2.21 5.54
N LYS A 124 2.63 -1.20 4.69
CA LYS A 124 1.35 -0.60 4.31
C LYS A 124 1.42 -0.02 2.91
N ILE A 125 0.34 -0.21 2.13
CA ILE A 125 0.11 0.52 0.89
C ILE A 125 -1.40 0.72 0.73
N TYR A 126 -1.81 1.98 0.64
CA TYR A 126 -3.21 2.36 0.52
C TYR A 126 -3.38 3.54 -0.45
N LEU A 127 -4.48 3.52 -1.18
CA LEU A 127 -4.94 4.62 -2.05
C LEU A 127 -6.45 4.73 -1.90
N LEU A 128 -6.98 5.95 -1.83
CA LEU A 128 -8.40 6.20 -1.95
C LEU A 128 -8.93 5.60 -3.27
N ARG A 129 -10.14 5.04 -3.26
CA ARG A 129 -10.72 4.32 -4.41
C ARG A 129 -10.71 5.13 -5.69
N GLU A 130 -11.01 6.41 -5.60
CA GLU A 130 -11.01 7.35 -6.72
C GLU A 130 -9.62 7.63 -7.31
N TYR A 131 -8.56 7.28 -6.60
CA TYR A 131 -7.15 7.40 -7.04
C TYR A 131 -6.52 6.05 -7.40
N GLN A 132 -7.26 4.94 -7.28
CA GLN A 132 -6.80 3.62 -7.70
C GLN A 132 -6.85 3.47 -9.23
N ARG A 133 -6.11 2.49 -9.78
CA ARG A 133 -6.04 2.17 -11.22
C ARG A 133 -5.43 3.28 -12.09
N LEU A 134 -4.80 4.28 -11.49
CA LEU A 134 -4.16 5.41 -12.15
C LEU A 134 -2.61 5.27 -12.24
N GLY A 135 -2.06 4.12 -11.84
CA GLY A 135 -0.61 3.89 -11.79
C GLY A 135 0.05 4.29 -10.47
N LEU A 136 -0.65 5.03 -9.60
CA LEU A 136 -0.08 5.56 -8.35
C LEU A 136 0.44 4.48 -7.39
N GLY A 137 -0.22 3.32 -7.30
CA GLY A 137 0.28 2.21 -6.49
C GLY A 137 1.64 1.70 -6.98
N ARG A 138 1.83 1.64 -8.30
CA ARG A 138 3.11 1.26 -8.92
C ARG A 138 4.19 2.30 -8.64
N ARG A 139 3.85 3.59 -8.74
CA ARG A 139 4.77 4.69 -8.41
C ARG A 139 5.19 4.65 -6.93
N LEU A 140 4.23 4.47 -6.00
CA LEU A 140 4.53 4.30 -4.56
C LEU A 140 5.47 3.12 -4.30
N VAL A 141 5.23 1.95 -4.92
CA VAL A 141 6.13 0.79 -4.80
C VAL A 141 7.51 1.12 -5.38
N GLY A 142 7.57 1.88 -6.48
CA GLY A 142 8.82 2.36 -7.06
C GLY A 142 9.65 3.23 -6.10
N HIS A 143 9.00 4.16 -5.39
CA HIS A 143 9.64 4.97 -4.35
C HIS A 143 10.15 4.10 -3.19
N VAL A 144 9.31 3.16 -2.70
CA VAL A 144 9.70 2.24 -1.63
C VAL A 144 10.89 1.38 -2.03
N ALA A 145 10.87 0.78 -3.22
CA ALA A 145 11.96 -0.05 -3.69
C ALA A 145 13.28 0.72 -3.81
N ARG A 146 13.25 1.94 -4.35
CA ARG A 146 14.45 2.79 -4.46
C ARG A 146 14.99 3.24 -3.12
N ARG A 147 14.11 3.55 -2.15
CA ARG A 147 14.53 3.89 -0.79
C ARG A 147 15.21 2.68 -0.13
N PHE A 148 14.67 1.48 -0.25
CA PHE A 148 15.33 0.28 0.26
C PHE A 148 16.70 0.06 -0.39
N LEU A 149 16.78 0.18 -1.73
CA LEU A 149 18.04 0.04 -2.45
C LEU A 149 19.10 1.07 -2.00
N SER A 150 18.70 2.30 -1.70
CA SER A 150 19.61 3.34 -1.18
C SER A 150 20.12 3.04 0.24
N GLN A 151 19.42 2.17 0.97
CA GLN A 151 19.79 1.67 2.29
C GLN A 151 20.55 0.30 2.23
N GLY A 152 20.88 -0.19 1.03
CA GLY A 152 21.51 -1.49 0.84
C GLY A 152 20.56 -2.70 0.98
N ILE A 153 19.26 -2.47 1.09
CA ILE A 153 18.23 -3.51 1.19
C ILE A 153 17.78 -3.89 -0.22
N ASN A 154 17.98 -5.16 -0.62
CA ASN A 154 17.73 -5.64 -1.98
C ASN A 154 16.49 -6.54 -2.10
N THR A 155 15.88 -6.91 -0.99
CA THR A 155 14.73 -7.83 -0.94
C THR A 155 13.62 -7.25 -0.08
N MET A 156 12.36 -7.60 -0.36
CA MET A 156 11.21 -7.04 0.36
C MET A 156 10.11 -8.08 0.48
N VAL A 157 9.45 -8.08 1.63
CA VAL A 157 8.19 -8.80 1.86
C VAL A 157 7.02 -7.85 2.03
N LEU A 158 5.83 -8.38 1.85
CA LEU A 158 4.55 -7.76 2.23
C LEU A 158 3.65 -8.84 2.83
N PHE A 159 2.93 -8.50 3.89
CA PHE A 159 1.94 -9.38 4.50
C PHE A 159 0.55 -8.77 4.38
N GLY A 160 -0.38 -9.55 3.86
CA GLY A 160 -1.78 -9.20 3.71
C GLY A 160 -2.68 -10.35 4.10
N THR A 161 -3.89 -10.37 3.57
CA THR A 161 -4.80 -11.52 3.68
C THR A 161 -5.02 -12.14 2.31
N PRO A 162 -5.19 -13.46 2.20
CA PRO A 162 -5.37 -14.14 0.91
C PRO A 162 -6.59 -13.64 0.11
N GLN A 163 -7.57 -13.06 0.82
CA GLN A 163 -8.80 -12.53 0.25
C GLN A 163 -8.68 -11.04 -0.14
N ASN A 164 -7.54 -10.40 0.14
CA ASN A 164 -7.37 -8.98 -0.18
C ASN A 164 -7.41 -8.79 -1.70
N PRO A 165 -8.26 -7.87 -2.19
CA PRO A 165 -8.34 -7.56 -3.61
C PRO A 165 -7.04 -7.05 -4.23
N SER A 166 -6.07 -6.61 -3.41
CA SER A 166 -4.75 -6.18 -3.87
C SER A 166 -3.81 -7.33 -4.26
N CYS A 167 -4.15 -8.59 -3.99
CA CYS A 167 -3.32 -9.74 -4.35
C CYS A 167 -2.89 -9.72 -5.83
N ALA A 168 -3.84 -9.51 -6.74
CA ALA A 168 -3.55 -9.40 -8.17
C ALA A 168 -2.61 -8.22 -8.52
N PHE A 169 -2.61 -7.14 -7.73
CA PHE A 169 -1.68 -6.03 -7.90
C PHE A 169 -0.25 -6.44 -7.53
N HIS A 170 -0.08 -7.17 -6.42
CA HIS A 170 1.25 -7.62 -5.98
C HIS A 170 1.82 -8.66 -6.96
N GLU A 171 1.01 -9.58 -7.45
CA GLU A 171 1.38 -10.56 -8.49
C GLU A 171 1.78 -9.88 -9.81
N ALA A 172 1.02 -8.86 -10.23
CA ALA A 172 1.34 -8.07 -11.43
C ALA A 172 2.64 -7.26 -11.31
N LEU A 173 3.18 -7.10 -10.10
CA LEU A 173 4.50 -6.52 -9.82
C LEU A 173 5.59 -7.58 -9.64
N GLY A 174 5.31 -8.84 -9.98
CA GLY A 174 6.28 -9.94 -9.85
C GLY A 174 6.48 -10.43 -8.42
N GLY A 175 5.55 -10.14 -7.51
CA GLY A 175 5.58 -10.64 -6.14
C GLY A 175 5.35 -12.15 -6.13
N GLU A 176 6.29 -12.91 -5.56
CA GLU A 176 6.17 -14.34 -5.32
C GLU A 176 5.25 -14.59 -4.12
N ARG A 177 4.33 -15.55 -4.22
CA ARG A 177 3.54 -16.00 -3.06
C ARG A 177 4.45 -16.71 -2.06
N LEU A 178 4.47 -16.21 -0.83
CA LEU A 178 5.15 -16.88 0.27
C LEU A 178 4.18 -17.89 0.90
N LEU A 179 4.57 -19.15 0.88
CA LEU A 179 3.78 -20.24 1.44
C LEU A 179 4.25 -20.56 2.86
N ALA A 180 3.33 -20.87 3.75
CA ALA A 180 3.64 -21.41 5.06
C ALA A 180 4.26 -22.82 4.95
N LYS A 181 4.81 -23.34 6.05
CA LYS A 181 5.44 -24.69 6.09
C LYS A 181 4.48 -25.82 5.65
N ASN A 182 3.18 -25.63 5.81
CA ASN A 182 2.14 -26.57 5.37
C ASN A 182 1.73 -26.38 3.89
N GLY A 183 2.42 -25.52 3.12
CA GLY A 183 2.12 -25.21 1.73
C GLY A 183 0.96 -24.22 1.51
N GLU A 184 0.34 -23.70 2.56
CA GLU A 184 -0.79 -22.78 2.42
C GLU A 184 -0.34 -21.34 2.20
N PHE A 185 -1.10 -20.61 1.39
CA PHE A 185 -0.91 -19.20 1.14
C PHE A 185 -1.72 -18.36 2.14
N HIS A 186 -1.05 -17.60 2.98
CA HIS A 186 -1.65 -16.72 3.99
C HIS A 186 -1.62 -15.23 3.63
N GLY A 187 -1.33 -14.87 2.37
CA GLY A 187 -1.34 -13.50 1.88
C GLY A 187 0.02 -12.81 1.90
N GLY A 188 1.10 -13.56 2.12
CA GLY A 188 2.47 -13.05 2.05
C GLY A 188 3.00 -13.01 0.60
N TYR A 189 3.71 -11.94 0.26
CA TYR A 189 4.42 -11.78 -1.01
C TYR A 189 5.86 -11.39 -0.77
N GLY A 190 6.78 -11.89 -1.64
CA GLY A 190 8.19 -11.56 -1.61
C GLY A 190 8.70 -11.05 -2.94
N TRP A 191 9.64 -10.12 -2.91
CA TRP A 191 10.45 -9.68 -4.04
C TRP A 191 11.91 -9.88 -3.68
N ARG A 192 12.60 -10.77 -4.44
CA ARG A 192 14.00 -11.12 -4.20
C ARG A 192 15.00 -10.17 -4.87
N ASP A 193 14.52 -9.34 -5.79
CA ASP A 193 15.32 -8.35 -6.49
C ASP A 193 14.55 -7.03 -6.63
N LEU A 194 14.86 -6.08 -5.76
CA LEU A 194 14.25 -4.75 -5.80
C LEU A 194 14.75 -3.88 -6.96
N ARG A 195 15.88 -4.21 -7.60
CA ARG A 195 16.34 -3.49 -8.80
C ARG A 195 15.40 -3.79 -9.98
N SER A 196 15.08 -5.07 -10.19
CA SER A 196 14.07 -5.47 -11.17
C SER A 196 12.71 -4.85 -10.89
N LEU A 197 12.26 -4.85 -9.62
CA LEU A 197 11.01 -4.20 -9.24
C LEU A 197 11.04 -2.69 -9.51
N ALA A 198 12.11 -2.00 -9.15
CA ALA A 198 12.27 -0.57 -9.38
C ALA A 198 12.29 -0.20 -10.86
N SER A 199 12.83 -1.07 -11.73
CA SER A 199 12.88 -0.84 -13.19
C SER A 199 11.48 -0.84 -13.83
N VAL A 200 10.54 -1.64 -13.32
CA VAL A 200 9.17 -1.71 -13.83
C VAL A 200 8.20 -0.80 -13.09
N CYS A 201 8.65 -0.13 -12.03
CA CYS A 201 7.88 0.81 -11.22
C CYS A 201 8.43 2.23 -11.38
N PRO A 202 7.90 3.06 -12.31
CA PRO A 202 8.33 4.44 -12.47
C PRO A 202 8.00 5.27 -11.23
N ILE A 203 8.71 6.38 -11.06
CA ILE A 203 8.45 7.37 -9.98
C ILE A 203 7.90 8.69 -10.52
N ASP A 204 7.89 8.83 -11.85
CA ASP A 204 7.42 10.02 -12.59
C ASP A 204 5.99 9.80 -13.12
#